data_544645a64e365a1dc87dc9cf931f9c50
#
_entry.id   544645a64e365a1dc87dc9cf931f9c50
#
_cell.length_a   1.000
_cell.length_b   1.000
_cell.length_c   1.000
_cell.angle_alpha   90.00
_cell.angle_beta   90.00
_cell.angle_gamma   90.00
#
_symmetry.space_group_name_H-M   'P 1'
#
loop_
_entity.id
_entity.type
_entity.pdbx_description
1 polymer ?
#
loop_
_entity_poly.entity_id
_entity_poly.type
_entity_poly.pdbx_seq_one_letter_code
_entity_poly.pdbx_strand_id
1 'polypeptide(L)'
;MKKIVIGLIGLISPIRAQFSLDWHGFVNPHYYADSRTVVGGRDYMMLFYPDSVRRDAQGNDLNDGWQANMLAITARLGLKINGPDMLGAKASAYIEGDFTGSTNATINNLRLRHAYITLDWNRHKVIAGQYWYAMVVHEIMPMTNPLNMGSPFHCYARQPQVRYEYHLNAFEAVAVAQWQLDNMSQGLYNGGTKPESSTQFARHSLVPELTAQLRYRKGGLFVGAAANLKTIQPIVPDPQHRLHSSFSWSLFGSLKLGEITVKAQTLLNNSLYEGCSLGGYLMLADSTFEDWHFNTVWLDIERNAGHWRPGLFVGYAQNLDYENTNYTHCFGRGHNIEYLWRVQPRLTYATGNGLSFTGEAEYTYAGYKDPVGNLRLSLSMVYSF
;
A
#
# COMPACT_ATOMS: atom_id res chain seq x y z
N MET A 1 9.11 -16.09 26.15
CA MET A 1 8.39 -14.80 26.14
C MET A 1 7.89 -14.51 27.55
N LYS A 2 8.41 -13.48 28.20
CA LYS A 2 7.97 -13.10 29.56
C LYS A 2 6.70 -12.27 29.45
N LYS A 3 5.58 -12.78 29.98
CA LYS A 3 4.33 -12.02 30.11
C LYS A 3 4.53 -10.97 31.22
N ILE A 4 4.50 -9.71 30.83
CA ILE A 4 4.49 -8.60 31.80
C ILE A 4 3.02 -8.34 32.15
N VAL A 5 2.64 -8.66 33.39
CA VAL A 5 1.33 -8.32 33.95
C VAL A 5 1.50 -6.96 34.64
N ILE A 6 1.05 -5.88 34.00
CA ILE A 6 0.98 -4.55 34.62
C ILE A 6 -0.38 -4.45 35.31
N GLY A 7 -0.40 -4.51 36.62
CA GLY A 7 -1.59 -4.22 37.42
C GLY A 7 -1.80 -2.70 37.54
N LEU A 8 -2.77 -2.14 36.84
CA LEU A 8 -3.25 -0.78 37.09
C LEU A 8 -4.18 -0.79 38.34
N ILE A 9 -3.69 -0.19 39.43
CA ILE A 9 -4.49 0.07 40.64
C ILE A 9 -5.30 1.34 40.42
N GLY A 10 -6.60 1.23 40.33
CA GLY A 10 -7.53 2.35 40.28
C GLY A 10 -8.96 1.89 40.67
N LEU A 11 -9.41 2.30 41.83
CA LEU A 11 -10.74 2.12 42.45
C LEU A 11 -11.88 2.30 41.44
N ILE A 12 -12.60 1.22 41.09
CA ILE A 12 -14.05 1.11 40.87
C ILE A 12 -14.34 -0.33 40.40
N SER A 13 -15.11 -1.10 41.24
CA SER A 13 -15.75 -2.40 41.01
C SER A 13 -14.96 -3.59 40.42
N PRO A 14 -15.15 -4.82 40.91
CA PRO A 14 -14.33 -5.98 40.53
C PRO A 14 -14.80 -6.66 39.24
N ILE A 15 -14.81 -5.98 38.12
CA ILE A 15 -14.71 -6.65 36.84
C ILE A 15 -13.22 -6.69 36.54
N ARG A 16 -12.53 -7.75 36.99
CA ARG A 16 -11.18 -8.07 36.52
C ARG A 16 -11.30 -8.48 35.05
N ALA A 17 -11.47 -7.50 34.16
CA ALA A 17 -11.27 -7.70 32.75
C ALA A 17 -9.78 -8.07 32.53
N GLN A 18 -9.50 -9.34 32.28
CA GLN A 18 -8.14 -9.81 32.06
C GLN A 18 -7.70 -9.41 30.65
N PHE A 19 -6.98 -8.29 30.53
CA PHE A 19 -6.34 -7.91 29.26
C PHE A 19 -5.01 -8.66 29.13
N SER A 20 -4.71 -9.16 27.91
CA SER A 20 -3.37 -9.57 27.52
C SER A 20 -2.78 -8.59 26.53
N LEU A 21 -1.48 -8.30 26.67
CA LEU A 21 -0.73 -7.37 25.84
C LEU A 21 0.39 -8.15 25.16
N ASP A 22 0.36 -8.18 23.81
CA ASP A 22 1.37 -8.85 23.01
C ASP A 22 2.14 -7.80 22.21
N TRP A 23 3.39 -7.55 22.60
CA TRP A 23 4.32 -6.66 21.91
C TRP A 23 5.04 -7.41 20.81
N HIS A 24 5.21 -6.75 19.66
CA HIS A 24 6.01 -7.26 18.56
C HIS A 24 6.54 -6.10 17.74
N GLY A 25 7.55 -6.39 16.96
CA GLY A 25 8.15 -5.36 16.13
C GLY A 25 9.38 -5.84 15.40
N PHE A 26 10.04 -4.91 14.76
CA PHE A 26 11.34 -5.16 14.14
C PHE A 26 12.14 -3.86 13.98
N VAL A 27 13.45 -4.02 13.87
CA VAL A 27 14.37 -2.98 13.40
C VAL A 27 14.92 -3.41 12.05
N ASN A 28 14.94 -2.52 11.06
CA ASN A 28 15.35 -2.81 9.69
C ASN A 28 16.24 -1.70 9.13
N PRO A 29 17.55 -1.70 9.37
CA PRO A 29 18.48 -0.94 8.57
C PRO A 29 18.48 -1.47 7.13
N HIS A 30 18.33 -0.54 6.20
CA HIS A 30 18.16 -0.81 4.78
C HIS A 30 19.06 0.12 3.97
N TYR A 31 19.95 -0.47 3.16
CA TYR A 31 20.76 0.21 2.16
C TYR A 31 20.19 -0.01 0.77
N TYR A 32 20.20 1.00 -0.07
CA TYR A 32 19.87 0.88 -1.48
C TYR A 32 20.72 1.82 -2.34
N ALA A 33 20.95 1.42 -3.59
CA ALA A 33 21.63 2.21 -4.60
C ALA A 33 20.85 2.11 -5.91
N ASP A 34 20.56 3.25 -6.54
CA ASP A 34 19.85 3.38 -7.81
C ASP A 34 20.80 3.85 -8.90
N SER A 35 20.69 3.30 -10.11
CA SER A 35 21.52 3.69 -11.24
C SER A 35 21.09 5.02 -11.87
N ARG A 36 19.91 5.56 -11.50
CA ARG A 36 19.40 6.87 -11.93
C ARG A 36 18.42 7.43 -10.91
N THR A 37 18.05 8.72 -11.07
CA THR A 37 16.96 9.34 -10.30
C THR A 37 15.65 8.60 -10.52
N VAL A 38 14.89 8.43 -9.44
CA VAL A 38 13.61 7.69 -9.45
C VAL A 38 12.48 8.57 -8.92
N VAL A 39 11.26 8.29 -9.34
CA VAL A 39 10.04 8.80 -8.72
C VAL A 39 9.63 7.84 -7.61
N GLY A 40 9.48 8.37 -6.41
CA GLY A 40 9.19 7.55 -5.24
C GLY A 40 8.79 8.35 -4.01
N GLY A 41 8.66 7.67 -2.91
CA GLY A 41 8.33 8.27 -1.62
C GLY A 41 9.28 7.82 -0.51
N ARG A 42 9.24 8.55 0.61
CA ARG A 42 10.03 8.22 1.81
C ARG A 42 11.53 8.20 1.53
N ASP A 43 12.01 9.31 0.97
CA ASP A 43 13.39 9.48 0.53
C ASP A 43 13.80 8.39 -0.47
N TYR A 44 12.93 8.15 -1.46
CA TYR A 44 13.08 7.15 -2.53
C TYR A 44 13.17 5.69 -2.06
N MET A 45 13.00 5.40 -0.77
CA MET A 45 12.89 4.02 -0.27
C MET A 45 11.76 3.26 -1.00
N MET A 46 10.59 3.90 -1.20
CA MET A 46 9.56 3.39 -2.09
C MET A 46 9.83 3.86 -3.50
N LEU A 47 10.28 2.98 -4.36
CA LEU A 47 10.48 3.23 -5.78
C LEU A 47 9.20 2.92 -6.55
N PHE A 48 8.65 3.91 -7.27
CA PHE A 48 7.54 3.68 -8.19
C PHE A 48 8.06 3.35 -9.59
N TYR A 49 8.87 4.24 -10.17
CA TYR A 49 9.46 4.08 -11.50
C TYR A 49 10.68 5.01 -11.66
N PRO A 50 11.58 4.74 -12.63
CA PRO A 50 12.66 5.66 -12.97
C PRO A 50 12.11 7.01 -13.44
N ASP A 51 12.76 8.11 -13.07
CA ASP A 51 12.37 9.44 -13.58
C ASP A 51 12.77 9.59 -15.06
N SER A 52 11.97 10.35 -15.80
CA SER A 52 12.14 10.60 -17.23
C SER A 52 13.46 11.32 -17.53
N VAL A 53 13.87 11.29 -18.81
CA VAL A 53 15.02 12.07 -19.28
C VAL A 53 14.81 13.55 -19.04
N ARG A 54 15.81 14.20 -18.41
CA ARG A 54 15.87 15.64 -18.19
C ARG A 54 17.18 16.19 -18.70
N ARG A 55 17.18 16.78 -19.90
CA ARG A 55 18.39 17.24 -20.57
C ARG A 55 18.85 18.62 -20.07
N ASP A 56 20.18 18.75 -19.87
CA ASP A 56 20.82 20.07 -19.73
C ASP A 56 21.00 20.76 -21.10
N ALA A 57 21.62 21.95 -21.08
CA ALA A 57 21.89 22.72 -22.30
C ALA A 57 22.91 22.02 -23.26
N GLN A 58 23.66 21.05 -22.78
CA GLN A 58 24.62 20.24 -23.51
C GLN A 58 24.04 18.91 -24.02
N GLY A 59 22.80 18.61 -23.64
CA GLY A 59 22.08 17.39 -24.03
C GLY A 59 22.31 16.19 -23.10
N ASN A 60 23.03 16.34 -21.97
CA ASN A 60 23.23 15.28 -21.00
C ASN A 60 21.95 15.03 -20.20
N ASP A 61 21.68 13.79 -19.84
CA ASP A 61 20.57 13.46 -18.96
C ASP A 61 20.93 13.70 -17.48
N LEU A 62 20.31 14.70 -16.86
CA LEU A 62 20.54 15.08 -15.46
C LEU A 62 20.03 14.04 -14.46
N ASN A 63 19.19 13.10 -14.90
CA ASN A 63 18.66 12.03 -14.07
C ASN A 63 19.48 10.73 -14.18
N ASP A 64 20.46 10.66 -15.06
CA ASP A 64 21.40 9.54 -15.19
C ASP A 64 22.52 9.68 -14.17
N GLY A 65 22.76 8.64 -13.39
CA GLY A 65 23.84 8.58 -12.40
C GLY A 65 23.47 7.83 -11.12
N TRP A 66 24.45 7.14 -10.57
CA TRP A 66 24.29 6.36 -9.36
C TRP A 66 24.09 7.27 -8.13
N GLN A 67 23.11 6.88 -7.30
CA GLN A 67 22.87 7.46 -5.99
C GLN A 67 22.62 6.36 -4.97
N ALA A 68 22.95 6.58 -3.71
CA ALA A 68 22.78 5.58 -2.66
C ALA A 68 22.37 6.22 -1.35
N ASN A 69 21.63 5.47 -0.54
CA ASN A 69 21.22 5.89 0.80
C ASN A 69 21.09 4.70 1.74
N MET A 70 21.10 4.96 3.04
CA MET A 70 20.83 3.99 4.09
C MET A 70 19.82 4.56 5.08
N LEU A 71 18.72 3.83 5.32
CA LEU A 71 17.63 4.24 6.18
C LEU A 71 17.27 3.13 7.17
N ALA A 72 16.75 3.50 8.34
CA ALA A 72 16.18 2.57 9.32
C ALA A 72 14.75 2.95 9.72
N ILE A 73 14.10 3.82 8.93
CA ILE A 73 12.80 4.43 9.23
C ILE A 73 11.63 3.44 9.23
N THR A 74 11.81 2.24 8.69
CA THR A 74 10.79 1.18 8.71
C THR A 74 10.76 0.40 10.03
N ALA A 75 11.67 0.70 10.97
CA ALA A 75 11.60 0.16 12.32
C ALA A 75 10.20 0.33 12.91
N ARG A 76 9.65 -0.74 13.47
CA ARG A 76 8.23 -0.84 13.78
C ARG A 76 7.98 -1.39 15.17
N LEU A 77 6.97 -0.83 15.83
CA LEU A 77 6.47 -1.34 17.10
C LEU A 77 4.96 -1.50 17.01
N GLY A 78 4.46 -2.68 17.36
CA GLY A 78 3.06 -3.03 17.42
C GLY A 78 2.65 -3.57 18.78
N LEU A 79 1.41 -3.29 19.19
CA LEU A 79 0.80 -3.77 20.40
C LEU A 79 -0.58 -4.35 20.07
N LYS A 80 -0.75 -5.65 20.30
CA LYS A 80 -2.05 -6.30 20.28
C LYS A 80 -2.58 -6.38 21.71
N ILE A 81 -3.82 -5.92 21.89
CA ILE A 81 -4.54 -5.91 23.15
C ILE A 81 -5.72 -6.86 23.00
N ASN A 82 -5.75 -7.98 23.75
CA ASN A 82 -6.90 -8.85 23.79
C ASN A 82 -7.67 -8.54 25.09
N GLY A 83 -8.95 -8.23 24.96
CA GLY A 83 -9.86 -7.91 26.06
C GLY A 83 -10.80 -9.07 26.39
N PRO A 84 -11.69 -8.87 27.37
CA PRO A 84 -12.80 -9.77 27.62
C PRO A 84 -13.77 -9.78 26.43
N ASP A 85 -14.59 -10.82 26.32
CA ASP A 85 -15.65 -10.87 25.32
C ASP A 85 -16.63 -9.70 25.55
N MET A 86 -17.01 -9.01 24.49
CA MET A 86 -17.95 -7.89 24.49
C MET A 86 -19.04 -8.12 23.45
N LEU A 87 -20.29 -7.87 23.81
CA LEU A 87 -21.45 -8.05 22.92
C LEU A 87 -21.52 -9.48 22.30
N GLY A 88 -20.99 -10.49 23.00
CA GLY A 88 -20.92 -11.87 22.52
C GLY A 88 -19.79 -12.10 21.50
N ALA A 89 -18.94 -11.12 21.26
CA ALA A 89 -17.77 -11.23 20.37
C ALA A 89 -16.45 -11.30 21.16
N LYS A 90 -15.44 -11.92 20.59
CA LYS A 90 -14.05 -11.74 21.03
C LYS A 90 -13.60 -10.35 20.67
N ALA A 91 -13.28 -9.53 21.67
CA ALA A 91 -12.85 -8.15 21.47
C ALA A 91 -11.33 -8.03 21.53
N SER A 92 -10.75 -7.32 20.57
CA SER A 92 -9.33 -6.97 20.57
C SER A 92 -9.10 -5.60 19.97
N ALA A 93 -7.95 -5.00 20.29
CA ALA A 93 -7.47 -3.78 19.64
C ALA A 93 -6.03 -3.97 19.19
N TYR A 94 -5.62 -3.18 18.20
CA TYR A 94 -4.27 -3.19 17.67
C TYR A 94 -3.78 -1.77 17.41
N ILE A 95 -2.56 -1.46 17.84
CA ILE A 95 -1.89 -0.18 17.58
C ILE A 95 -0.49 -0.49 17.03
N GLU A 96 -0.11 0.19 15.95
CA GLU A 96 1.21 0.02 15.31
C GLU A 96 1.73 1.37 14.81
N GLY A 97 3.02 1.62 15.01
CA GLY A 97 3.73 2.78 14.48
C GLY A 97 5.07 2.43 13.85
N ASP A 98 5.54 3.31 12.97
CA ASP A 98 6.89 3.32 12.39
C ASP A 98 7.41 4.77 12.28
N PHE A 99 8.63 4.95 11.74
CA PHE A 99 9.28 6.25 11.61
C PHE A 99 9.37 6.74 10.16
N THR A 100 8.52 6.22 9.25
CA THR A 100 8.54 6.64 7.85
C THR A 100 7.91 8.00 7.59
N GLY A 101 7.24 8.60 8.59
CA GLY A 101 6.48 9.84 8.44
C GLY A 101 5.36 9.75 7.42
N SER A 102 4.71 10.88 7.13
CA SER A 102 3.62 10.97 6.13
C SER A 102 4.09 11.50 4.77
N THR A 103 5.20 12.23 4.74
CA THR A 103 5.82 12.85 3.55
C THR A 103 7.34 12.70 3.61
N ASN A 104 8.04 13.04 2.52
CA ASN A 104 9.51 13.10 2.55
C ASN A 104 10.05 14.12 3.57
N ALA A 105 9.31 15.21 3.82
CA ALA A 105 9.71 16.24 4.81
C ALA A 105 9.54 15.77 6.28
N THR A 106 8.81 14.69 6.52
CA THR A 106 8.49 14.18 7.87
C THR A 106 9.07 12.80 8.14
N ILE A 107 10.00 12.31 7.32
CA ILE A 107 10.76 11.09 7.62
C ILE A 107 11.47 11.23 8.97
N ASN A 108 11.61 10.12 9.70
CA ASN A 108 12.02 10.00 11.11
C ASN A 108 10.96 10.42 12.13
N ASN A 109 9.84 11.01 11.74
CA ASN A 109 8.73 11.23 12.68
C ASN A 109 7.94 9.94 12.88
N LEU A 110 7.54 9.68 14.13
CA LEU A 110 6.64 8.58 14.46
C LEU A 110 5.30 8.77 13.73
N ARG A 111 4.89 7.73 13.02
CA ARG A 111 3.63 7.68 12.28
C ARG A 111 2.74 6.57 12.80
N LEU A 112 1.44 6.86 12.95
CA LEU A 112 0.44 5.83 13.19
C LEU A 112 0.22 5.02 11.90
N ARG A 113 0.41 3.70 11.97
CA ARG A 113 0.16 2.76 10.87
C ARG A 113 -1.21 2.12 11.00
N HIS A 114 -1.43 1.49 12.13
CA HIS A 114 -2.69 0.82 12.48
C HIS A 114 -3.17 1.29 13.83
N ALA A 115 -4.47 1.53 13.94
CA ALA A 115 -5.18 1.74 15.20
C ALA A 115 -6.63 1.32 14.99
N TYR A 116 -6.97 0.10 15.40
CA TYR A 116 -8.31 -0.43 15.17
C TYR A 116 -8.77 -1.34 16.29
N ILE A 117 -10.08 -1.48 16.39
CA ILE A 117 -10.80 -2.43 17.26
C ILE A 117 -11.37 -3.54 16.37
N THR A 118 -11.32 -4.78 16.85
CA THR A 118 -11.94 -5.94 16.22
C THR A 118 -12.96 -6.55 17.16
N LEU A 119 -14.17 -6.81 16.65
CA LEU A 119 -15.18 -7.65 17.26
C LEU A 119 -15.41 -8.87 16.37
N ASP A 120 -15.17 -10.08 16.90
CA ASP A 120 -15.20 -11.34 16.14
C ASP A 120 -16.22 -12.31 16.77
N TRP A 121 -17.32 -12.60 16.03
CA TRP A 121 -18.37 -13.56 16.37
C TRP A 121 -18.21 -14.90 15.62
N ASN A 122 -17.00 -15.25 15.19
CA ASN A 122 -16.64 -16.39 14.34
C ASN A 122 -17.09 -16.23 12.87
N ARG A 123 -18.41 -16.19 12.60
CA ARG A 123 -18.94 -15.99 11.25
C ARG A 123 -18.98 -14.54 10.82
N HIS A 124 -19.05 -13.63 11.76
CA HIS A 124 -19.15 -12.19 11.54
C HIS A 124 -17.98 -11.52 12.22
N LYS A 125 -17.30 -10.64 11.53
CA LYS A 125 -16.24 -9.82 12.10
C LYS A 125 -16.43 -8.37 11.70
N VAL A 126 -16.27 -7.46 12.65
CA VAL A 126 -16.23 -6.02 12.42
C VAL A 126 -14.86 -5.50 12.84
N ILE A 127 -14.26 -4.70 11.96
CA ILE A 127 -13.03 -3.94 12.24
C ILE A 127 -13.37 -2.46 12.07
N ALA A 128 -13.06 -1.64 13.06
CA ALA A 128 -13.26 -0.19 13.00
C ALA A 128 -11.99 0.55 13.41
N GLY A 129 -11.53 1.48 12.58
CA GLY A 129 -10.32 2.28 12.79
C GLY A 129 -9.38 2.27 11.59
N GLN A 130 -8.12 2.65 11.80
CA GLN A 130 -7.12 2.69 10.73
C GLN A 130 -6.56 1.30 10.45
N TYR A 131 -6.89 0.77 9.29
CA TYR A 131 -6.52 -0.57 8.84
C TYR A 131 -6.00 -0.54 7.39
N TRP A 132 -5.58 -1.68 6.85
CA TRP A 132 -5.18 -1.77 5.45
C TRP A 132 -6.25 -1.24 4.50
N TYR A 133 -5.86 -0.36 3.59
CA TYR A 133 -6.69 0.09 2.47
C TYR A 133 -7.32 -1.12 1.78
N ALA A 134 -8.61 -1.07 1.50
CA ALA A 134 -9.35 -2.27 1.14
C ALA A 134 -8.86 -2.95 -0.16
N MET A 135 -8.24 -2.20 -1.08
CA MET A 135 -7.66 -2.76 -2.31
C MET A 135 -6.25 -3.35 -2.13
N VAL A 136 -5.64 -3.25 -0.92
CA VAL A 136 -4.31 -3.80 -0.64
C VAL A 136 -4.31 -5.32 -0.61
N VAL A 137 -5.35 -5.99 -0.13
CA VAL A 137 -5.40 -7.45 0.07
C VAL A 137 -4.09 -7.98 0.68
N HIS A 138 -3.87 -7.66 1.96
CA HIS A 138 -2.58 -7.88 2.65
C HIS A 138 -2.10 -9.34 2.67
N GLU A 139 -3.01 -10.31 2.49
CA GLU A 139 -2.69 -11.75 2.46
C GLU A 139 -1.86 -12.16 1.24
N ILE A 140 -1.94 -11.39 0.14
CA ILE A 140 -1.15 -11.66 -1.07
C ILE A 140 0.03 -10.71 -1.24
N MET A 141 0.26 -9.80 -0.29
CA MET A 141 1.28 -8.75 -0.40
C MET A 141 2.65 -9.34 -0.77
N PRO A 142 3.33 -8.84 -1.81
CA PRO A 142 4.66 -9.29 -2.17
C PRO A 142 5.67 -8.97 -1.07
N MET A 143 6.61 -9.87 -0.81
CA MET A 143 7.64 -9.71 0.24
C MET A 143 8.93 -9.14 -0.33
N THR A 144 8.83 -8.07 -1.11
CA THR A 144 9.98 -7.37 -1.68
C THR A 144 10.68 -6.47 -0.65
N ASN A 145 11.96 -6.23 -0.88
CA ASN A 145 12.80 -5.37 -0.04
C ASN A 145 12.73 -3.92 -0.60
N PRO A 146 12.68 -2.89 0.18
CA PRO A 146 12.68 -2.72 1.65
C PRO A 146 11.30 -2.58 2.29
N LEU A 147 10.29 -3.17 1.88
CA LEU A 147 8.88 -3.02 2.16
C LEU A 147 8.14 -2.21 1.07
N ASN A 148 8.65 -2.24 -0.15
CA ASN A 148 8.00 -1.63 -1.31
C ASN A 148 6.70 -2.36 -1.70
N MET A 149 6.55 -3.61 -1.23
CA MET A 149 5.34 -4.43 -1.35
C MET A 149 4.78 -4.51 -2.77
N GLY A 150 5.66 -4.44 -3.78
CA GLY A 150 5.28 -4.48 -5.18
C GLY A 150 4.68 -3.19 -5.75
N SER A 151 4.70 -2.07 -5.01
CA SER A 151 4.27 -0.77 -5.56
C SER A 151 5.12 -0.35 -6.77
N PRO A 152 4.53 0.26 -7.82
CA PRO A 152 3.14 0.71 -7.96
C PRO A 152 2.18 -0.32 -8.58
N PHE A 153 2.61 -1.58 -8.79
CA PHE A 153 1.79 -2.66 -9.38
C PHE A 153 0.77 -3.21 -8.38
N HIS A 154 1.08 -3.14 -7.09
CA HIS A 154 0.23 -3.50 -5.96
C HIS A 154 -0.09 -2.26 -5.11
N CYS A 155 -1.34 -2.11 -4.66
CA CYS A 155 -1.73 -1.04 -3.76
C CYS A 155 -0.99 -1.13 -2.42
N TYR A 156 -0.64 0.04 -1.85
CA TYR A 156 -0.01 0.11 -0.53
C TYR A 156 -0.47 1.36 0.23
N ALA A 157 -1.46 1.21 1.09
CA ALA A 157 -1.99 2.27 1.94
C ALA A 157 -2.70 1.72 3.17
N ARG A 158 -3.01 2.60 4.11
CA ARG A 158 -3.88 2.36 5.27
C ARG A 158 -4.83 3.53 5.41
N GLN A 159 -6.09 3.23 5.72
CA GLN A 159 -7.14 4.24 5.80
C GLN A 159 -8.05 3.99 7.02
N PRO A 160 -8.62 5.03 7.63
CA PRO A 160 -9.71 4.89 8.58
C PRO A 160 -10.91 4.24 7.90
N GLN A 161 -11.47 3.20 8.51
CA GLN A 161 -12.54 2.42 7.89
C GLN A 161 -13.43 1.73 8.91
N VAL A 162 -14.63 1.37 8.46
CA VAL A 162 -15.46 0.32 9.03
C VAL A 162 -15.51 -0.82 8.03
N ARG A 163 -15.09 -2.00 8.47
CA ARG A 163 -14.98 -3.21 7.67
C ARG A 163 -15.82 -4.30 8.30
N TYR A 164 -16.66 -4.94 7.50
CA TYR A 164 -17.44 -6.11 7.88
C TYR A 164 -16.98 -7.31 7.05
N GLU A 165 -16.76 -8.44 7.73
CA GLU A 165 -16.39 -9.72 7.11
C GLU A 165 -17.41 -10.79 7.51
N TYR A 166 -17.91 -11.52 6.52
CA TYR A 166 -18.77 -12.67 6.71
C TYR A 166 -18.09 -13.94 6.22
N HIS A 167 -17.94 -14.91 7.10
CA HIS A 167 -17.26 -16.18 6.85
C HIS A 167 -18.28 -17.33 6.75
N LEU A 168 -18.27 -18.02 5.62
CA LEU A 168 -19.11 -19.20 5.38
C LEU A 168 -18.28 -20.33 4.78
N ASN A 169 -17.83 -21.27 5.63
CA ASN A 169 -16.95 -22.37 5.25
C ASN A 169 -15.65 -21.85 4.58
N ALA A 170 -15.49 -22.15 3.29
CA ALA A 170 -14.34 -21.71 2.50
C ALA A 170 -14.52 -20.30 1.88
N PHE A 171 -15.70 -19.72 1.96
CA PHE A 171 -16.02 -18.43 1.36
C PHE A 171 -16.01 -17.32 2.40
N GLU A 172 -15.57 -16.14 1.98
CA GLU A 172 -15.60 -14.91 2.77
C GLU A 172 -16.10 -13.77 1.90
N ALA A 173 -17.08 -13.03 2.41
CA ALA A 173 -17.53 -11.77 1.83
C ALA A 173 -17.09 -10.61 2.71
N VAL A 174 -16.56 -9.55 2.10
CA VAL A 174 -16.05 -8.37 2.78
C VAL A 174 -16.69 -7.12 2.22
N ALA A 175 -17.17 -6.25 3.11
CA ALA A 175 -17.67 -4.92 2.76
C ALA A 175 -16.92 -3.87 3.60
N VAL A 176 -16.47 -2.79 2.94
CA VAL A 176 -15.69 -1.73 3.58
C VAL A 176 -16.23 -0.37 3.17
N ALA A 177 -16.41 0.51 4.17
CA ALA A 177 -16.56 1.93 4.00
C ALA A 177 -15.32 2.62 4.60
N GLN A 178 -14.57 3.39 3.80
CA GLN A 178 -13.30 3.99 4.21
C GLN A 178 -13.20 5.46 3.87
N TRP A 179 -12.34 6.17 4.61
CA TRP A 179 -12.05 7.59 4.45
C TRP A 179 -10.54 7.78 4.28
N GLN A 180 -10.13 8.90 3.68
CA GLN A 180 -8.72 9.18 3.43
C GLN A 180 -8.06 9.87 4.62
N LEU A 181 -6.82 9.47 4.96
CA LEU A 181 -5.99 10.11 5.98
C LEU A 181 -4.49 10.04 5.65
N ASP A 182 -3.87 8.85 5.59
CA ASP A 182 -2.41 8.68 5.42
C ASP A 182 -1.97 9.02 3.99
N ASN A 183 -2.71 8.53 3.01
CA ASN A 183 -2.57 8.88 1.60
C ASN A 183 -3.89 9.47 1.08
N MET A 184 -3.79 10.46 0.22
CA MET A 184 -4.92 11.32 -0.15
C MET A 184 -5.02 11.43 -1.67
N SER A 185 -6.24 11.54 -2.20
CA SER A 185 -6.48 11.88 -3.61
C SER A 185 -5.89 13.25 -3.95
N GLN A 186 -5.57 13.44 -5.21
CA GLN A 186 -5.16 14.73 -5.77
C GLN A 186 -6.37 15.53 -6.27
N GLY A 187 -6.21 16.85 -6.38
CA GLY A 187 -7.21 17.76 -6.92
C GLY A 187 -6.68 19.22 -6.90
N LEU A 188 -7.55 20.17 -7.17
CA LEU A 188 -7.27 21.62 -7.07
C LEU A 188 -7.88 22.19 -5.79
N TYR A 189 -7.07 22.82 -4.95
CA TYR A 189 -7.49 23.34 -3.66
C TYR A 189 -7.29 24.86 -3.57
N ASN A 190 -8.26 25.59 -2.98
CA ASN A 190 -8.23 27.03 -2.72
C ASN A 190 -7.88 27.90 -3.94
N GLY A 191 -8.37 27.52 -5.13
CA GLY A 191 -8.10 28.26 -6.37
C GLY A 191 -6.69 28.04 -6.94
N GLY A 192 -5.94 27.07 -6.41
CA GLY A 192 -4.65 26.66 -6.96
C GLY A 192 -4.79 26.07 -8.35
N THR A 193 -3.76 26.23 -9.18
CA THR A 193 -3.69 25.70 -10.55
C THR A 193 -2.81 24.45 -10.67
N LYS A 194 -2.22 24.01 -9.57
CA LYS A 194 -1.39 22.80 -9.54
C LYS A 194 -2.07 21.72 -8.73
N PRO A 195 -2.04 20.46 -9.19
CA PRO A 195 -2.53 19.32 -8.42
C PRO A 195 -1.83 19.19 -7.06
N GLU A 196 -2.60 19.03 -6.00
CA GLU A 196 -2.09 18.76 -4.66
C GLU A 196 -2.88 17.62 -4.00
N SER A 197 -2.27 16.93 -3.04
CA SER A 197 -2.92 15.86 -2.29
C SER A 197 -3.59 16.40 -1.04
N SER A 198 -4.90 16.16 -0.87
CA SER A 198 -5.66 16.64 0.29
C SER A 198 -6.84 15.71 0.64
N THR A 199 -7.11 15.57 1.94
CA THR A 199 -8.33 14.90 2.43
C THR A 199 -9.60 15.68 2.09
N GLN A 200 -9.48 16.96 1.73
CA GLN A 200 -10.63 17.83 1.43
C GLN A 200 -11.43 17.30 0.24
N PHE A 201 -10.78 16.72 -0.77
CA PHE A 201 -11.46 16.18 -1.94
C PHE A 201 -12.43 15.03 -1.60
N ALA A 202 -12.02 14.11 -0.74
CA ALA A 202 -12.86 13.03 -0.24
C ALA A 202 -13.90 13.53 0.77
N ARG A 203 -13.55 14.49 1.64
CA ARG A 203 -14.45 15.04 2.66
C ARG A 203 -15.64 15.79 2.07
N HIS A 204 -15.43 16.53 0.97
CA HIS A 204 -16.49 17.30 0.31
C HIS A 204 -17.41 16.45 -0.57
N SER A 205 -17.05 15.19 -0.86
CA SER A 205 -17.97 14.27 -1.52
C SER A 205 -19.09 13.78 -0.60
N LEU A 206 -18.91 13.84 0.73
CA LEU A 206 -19.81 13.34 1.79
C LEU A 206 -20.05 11.81 1.72
N VAL A 207 -19.50 11.13 0.74
CA VAL A 207 -19.65 9.67 0.53
C VAL A 207 -18.33 8.98 0.88
N PRO A 208 -18.32 7.95 1.73
CA PRO A 208 -17.14 7.14 1.94
C PRO A 208 -16.78 6.38 0.67
N GLU A 209 -15.53 6.07 0.50
CA GLU A 209 -15.10 5.10 -0.52
C GLU A 209 -15.57 3.70 -0.13
N LEU A 210 -16.19 2.99 -1.06
CA LEU A 210 -16.80 1.68 -0.83
C LEU A 210 -16.02 0.58 -1.53
N THR A 211 -15.73 -0.50 -0.81
CA THR A 211 -15.11 -1.69 -1.40
C THR A 211 -15.88 -2.94 -1.01
N ALA A 212 -16.12 -3.82 -1.98
CA ALA A 212 -16.63 -5.17 -1.78
C ALA A 212 -15.60 -6.20 -2.24
N GLN A 213 -15.47 -7.31 -1.49
CA GLN A 213 -14.59 -8.42 -1.88
C GLN A 213 -15.32 -9.75 -1.70
N LEU A 214 -15.08 -10.69 -2.62
CA LEU A 214 -15.45 -12.09 -2.49
C LEU A 214 -14.16 -12.91 -2.51
N ARG A 215 -14.00 -13.79 -1.53
CA ARG A 215 -12.79 -14.56 -1.30
C ARG A 215 -13.12 -16.02 -1.11
N TYR A 216 -12.22 -16.89 -1.55
CA TYR A 216 -12.28 -18.33 -1.33
C TYR A 216 -10.96 -18.85 -0.78
N ARG A 217 -11.01 -19.62 0.31
CA ARG A 217 -9.84 -20.20 0.96
C ARG A 217 -10.08 -21.66 1.27
N LYS A 218 -9.25 -22.53 0.69
CA LYS A 218 -9.29 -23.96 1.00
C LYS A 218 -7.90 -24.60 0.81
N GLY A 219 -7.43 -25.29 1.83
CA GLY A 219 -6.08 -25.86 1.82
C GLY A 219 -5.02 -24.76 1.66
N GLY A 220 -4.14 -24.90 0.68
CA GLY A 220 -3.10 -23.91 0.34
C GLY A 220 -3.56 -22.81 -0.63
N LEU A 221 -4.79 -22.89 -1.15
CA LEU A 221 -5.34 -21.93 -2.12
C LEU A 221 -6.08 -20.79 -1.42
N PHE A 222 -5.79 -19.56 -1.83
CA PHE A 222 -6.56 -18.36 -1.52
C PHE A 222 -6.75 -17.56 -2.82
N VAL A 223 -7.99 -17.29 -3.20
CA VAL A 223 -8.31 -16.49 -4.39
C VAL A 223 -9.50 -15.57 -4.11
N GLY A 224 -9.61 -14.51 -4.86
CA GLY A 224 -10.73 -13.58 -4.71
C GLY A 224 -10.78 -12.50 -5.76
N ALA A 225 -11.85 -11.71 -5.66
CA ALA A 225 -12.07 -10.51 -6.44
C ALA A 225 -12.44 -9.36 -5.50
N ALA A 226 -12.07 -8.14 -5.90
CA ALA A 226 -12.45 -6.91 -5.24
C ALA A 226 -13.02 -5.92 -6.26
N ALA A 227 -13.99 -5.12 -5.83
CA ALA A 227 -14.54 -3.99 -6.56
C ALA A 227 -14.56 -2.77 -5.63
N ASN A 228 -14.16 -1.62 -6.15
CA ASN A 228 -14.02 -0.37 -5.41
C ASN A 228 -14.74 0.76 -6.14
N LEU A 229 -15.48 1.56 -5.40
CA LEU A 229 -16.13 2.78 -5.86
C LEU A 229 -15.67 3.94 -4.99
N LYS A 230 -15.00 4.92 -5.60
CA LYS A 230 -14.54 6.14 -4.95
C LYS A 230 -15.22 7.35 -5.56
N THR A 231 -15.74 8.24 -4.70
CA THR A 231 -16.30 9.53 -5.11
C THR A 231 -15.57 10.65 -4.39
N ILE A 232 -15.14 11.66 -5.15
CA ILE A 232 -14.44 12.86 -4.64
C ILE A 232 -15.03 14.12 -5.26
N GLN A 233 -14.75 15.27 -4.65
CA GLN A 233 -14.94 16.59 -5.25
C GLN A 233 -13.56 17.10 -5.68
N PRO A 234 -13.19 17.03 -6.98
CA PRO A 234 -11.83 17.33 -7.46
C PRO A 234 -11.37 18.76 -7.29
N ILE A 235 -12.30 19.70 -7.21
CA ILE A 235 -12.04 21.13 -7.00
C ILE A 235 -12.68 21.54 -5.68
N VAL A 236 -11.90 22.15 -4.78
CA VAL A 236 -12.40 22.61 -3.47
C VAL A 236 -11.82 24.01 -3.16
N PRO A 237 -12.68 25.02 -2.90
CA PRO A 237 -14.14 25.01 -3.01
C PRO A 237 -14.62 24.97 -4.47
N ASP A 238 -15.75 24.33 -4.69
CA ASP A 238 -16.47 24.37 -5.97
C ASP A 238 -17.94 24.74 -5.71
N PRO A 239 -18.41 25.93 -6.13
CA PRO A 239 -19.82 26.33 -5.96
C PRO A 239 -20.83 25.43 -6.67
N GLN A 240 -20.39 24.68 -7.69
CA GLN A 240 -21.23 23.74 -8.43
C GLN A 240 -21.24 22.34 -7.81
N HIS A 241 -20.40 22.07 -6.80
CA HIS A 241 -20.26 20.76 -6.12
C HIS A 241 -20.09 19.60 -7.11
N ARG A 242 -19.27 19.79 -8.16
CA ARG A 242 -19.01 18.75 -9.15
C ARG A 242 -18.25 17.59 -8.52
N LEU A 243 -18.85 16.41 -8.61
CA LEU A 243 -18.27 15.18 -8.10
C LEU A 243 -17.71 14.33 -9.27
N HIS A 244 -16.68 13.58 -8.95
CA HIS A 244 -16.11 12.55 -9.83
C HIS A 244 -16.14 11.21 -9.12
N SER A 245 -16.67 10.17 -9.78
CA SER A 245 -16.74 8.80 -9.26
C SER A 245 -15.92 7.88 -10.15
N SER A 246 -15.02 7.11 -9.53
CA SER A 246 -14.12 6.17 -10.19
C SER A 246 -14.40 4.75 -9.74
N PHE A 247 -14.37 3.80 -10.67
CA PHE A 247 -14.54 2.37 -10.40
C PHE A 247 -13.26 1.61 -10.69
N SER A 248 -12.76 0.83 -9.73
CA SER A 248 -11.60 -0.05 -9.87
C SER A 248 -11.95 -1.48 -9.48
N TRP A 249 -11.27 -2.45 -10.06
CA TRP A 249 -11.45 -3.85 -9.69
C TRP A 249 -10.14 -4.62 -9.70
N SER A 250 -10.11 -5.74 -8.99
CA SER A 250 -8.94 -6.60 -8.87
C SER A 250 -9.34 -8.07 -8.79
N LEU A 251 -8.59 -8.94 -9.46
CA LEU A 251 -8.56 -10.37 -9.21
C LEU A 251 -7.21 -10.72 -8.57
N PHE A 252 -7.23 -11.57 -7.55
CA PHE A 252 -6.05 -11.85 -6.77
C PHE A 252 -6.03 -13.28 -6.24
N GLY A 253 -4.82 -13.77 -5.92
CA GLY A 253 -4.72 -15.07 -5.28
C GLY A 253 -3.32 -15.41 -4.80
N SER A 254 -3.27 -16.45 -3.97
CA SER A 254 -2.04 -17.13 -3.60
C SER A 254 -2.25 -18.64 -3.54
N LEU A 255 -1.17 -19.35 -3.85
CA LEU A 255 -1.13 -20.82 -3.78
C LEU A 255 0.13 -21.25 -3.02
N LYS A 256 -0.06 -21.99 -1.93
CA LYS A 256 1.03 -22.58 -1.15
C LYS A 256 1.25 -24.02 -1.58
N LEU A 257 2.44 -24.31 -2.13
CA LEU A 257 2.90 -25.60 -2.62
C LEU A 257 4.10 -26.05 -1.76
N GLY A 258 3.83 -26.75 -0.65
CA GLY A 258 4.89 -27.11 0.29
C GLY A 258 5.58 -25.87 0.88
N GLU A 259 6.86 -25.71 0.57
CA GLU A 259 7.68 -24.56 1.02
C GLU A 259 7.60 -23.33 0.10
N ILE A 260 6.97 -23.45 -1.06
CA ILE A 260 6.87 -22.40 -2.05
C ILE A 260 5.49 -21.73 -1.95
N THR A 261 5.45 -20.41 -2.00
CA THR A 261 4.21 -19.64 -2.15
C THR A 261 4.28 -18.85 -3.44
N VAL A 262 3.22 -18.94 -4.23
CA VAL A 262 3.00 -18.16 -5.44
C VAL A 262 1.87 -17.17 -5.15
N LYS A 263 2.07 -15.89 -5.46
CA LYS A 263 1.07 -14.83 -5.30
C LYS A 263 0.92 -14.09 -6.61
N ALA A 264 -0.30 -13.69 -6.95
CA ALA A 264 -0.56 -12.93 -8.16
C ALA A 264 -1.76 -12.00 -7.98
N GLN A 265 -1.77 -10.91 -8.73
CA GLN A 265 -2.90 -10.00 -8.83
C GLN A 265 -2.94 -9.35 -10.21
N THR A 266 -4.15 -9.10 -10.71
CA THR A 266 -4.40 -8.08 -11.73
C THR A 266 -5.32 -7.02 -11.16
N LEU A 267 -5.08 -5.77 -11.51
CA LEU A 267 -5.78 -4.61 -10.99
C LEU A 267 -6.02 -3.60 -12.11
N LEU A 268 -7.28 -3.26 -12.36
CA LEU A 268 -7.65 -2.09 -13.14
C LEU A 268 -7.66 -0.88 -12.20
N ASN A 269 -6.70 0.02 -12.40
CA ASN A 269 -6.51 1.21 -11.59
C ASN A 269 -7.19 2.41 -12.22
N ASN A 270 -8.24 2.89 -11.57
CA ASN A 270 -8.87 4.15 -11.89
C ASN A 270 -8.79 5.00 -10.62
N SER A 271 -8.00 6.08 -10.66
CA SER A 271 -7.96 7.02 -9.54
C SER A 271 -7.61 6.40 -8.16
N LEU A 272 -6.71 5.39 -8.12
CA LEU A 272 -6.19 4.80 -6.86
C LEU A 272 -4.84 5.41 -6.43
N TYR A 273 -4.63 6.68 -6.69
CA TYR A 273 -3.39 7.41 -6.34
C TYR A 273 -3.02 7.29 -4.86
N GLU A 274 -4.02 7.39 -3.96
CA GLU A 274 -3.87 7.21 -2.52
C GLU A 274 -3.44 5.77 -2.14
N GLY A 275 -3.68 4.79 -3.00
CA GLY A 275 -3.16 3.43 -2.89
C GLY A 275 -1.71 3.27 -3.36
N CYS A 276 -0.98 4.34 -3.63
CA CYS A 276 0.37 4.29 -4.23
C CYS A 276 0.42 3.58 -5.59
N SER A 277 -0.70 3.50 -6.31
CA SER A 277 -0.84 2.87 -7.63
C SER A 277 -0.67 3.88 -8.77
N LEU A 278 -0.52 3.37 -9.99
CA LEU A 278 -0.58 4.13 -11.23
C LEU A 278 -2.04 4.49 -11.57
N GLY A 279 -2.24 5.41 -12.54
CA GLY A 279 -3.55 5.87 -12.96
C GLY A 279 -4.04 7.08 -12.17
N GLY A 280 -5.24 7.54 -12.51
CA GLY A 280 -5.82 8.74 -11.93
C GLY A 280 -7.07 9.19 -12.67
N TYR A 281 -7.23 10.51 -12.80
CA TYR A 281 -8.31 11.11 -13.57
C TYR A 281 -7.85 12.43 -14.21
N LEU A 282 -8.57 12.86 -15.23
CA LEU A 282 -8.31 14.04 -16.04
C LEU A 282 -9.40 15.08 -15.82
N MET A 283 -9.05 16.36 -15.88
CA MET A 283 -10.02 17.45 -16.02
C MET A 283 -9.99 17.96 -17.46
N LEU A 284 -11.13 17.96 -18.12
CA LEU A 284 -11.29 18.41 -19.48
C LEU A 284 -11.47 19.95 -19.55
N ALA A 285 -11.47 20.51 -20.76
CA ALA A 285 -11.60 21.95 -20.98
C ALA A 285 -12.94 22.53 -20.49
N ASP A 286 -14.01 21.74 -20.52
CA ASP A 286 -15.34 22.09 -20.00
C ASP A 286 -15.48 21.88 -18.48
N SER A 287 -14.37 21.55 -17.81
CA SER A 287 -14.31 21.24 -16.37
C SER A 287 -15.11 20.00 -15.96
N THR A 288 -15.38 19.08 -16.87
CA THR A 288 -15.80 17.71 -16.55
C THR A 288 -14.59 16.83 -16.22
N PHE A 289 -14.84 15.65 -15.66
CA PHE A 289 -13.79 14.74 -15.21
C PHE A 289 -13.98 13.37 -15.87
N GLU A 290 -12.85 12.75 -16.27
CA GLU A 290 -12.80 11.41 -16.83
C GLU A 290 -11.74 10.59 -16.12
N ASP A 291 -11.99 9.28 -15.88
CA ASP A 291 -10.96 8.36 -15.38
C ASP A 291 -9.87 8.19 -16.44
N TRP A 292 -8.68 7.95 -15.92
CA TRP A 292 -7.50 7.61 -16.69
C TRP A 292 -6.96 6.27 -16.16
N HIS A 293 -6.93 5.27 -17.05
CA HIS A 293 -6.86 3.87 -16.69
C HIS A 293 -5.46 3.30 -16.81
N PHE A 294 -5.05 2.58 -15.77
CA PHE A 294 -3.94 1.64 -15.84
C PHE A 294 -4.41 0.22 -15.55
N ASN A 295 -3.94 -0.74 -16.35
CA ASN A 295 -4.05 -2.15 -15.99
C ASN A 295 -2.69 -2.63 -15.47
N THR A 296 -2.66 -3.26 -14.30
CA THR A 296 -1.45 -3.84 -13.72
C THR A 296 -1.62 -5.33 -13.51
N VAL A 297 -0.56 -6.08 -13.68
CA VAL A 297 -0.46 -7.50 -13.35
C VAL A 297 0.89 -7.76 -12.71
N TRP A 298 0.91 -8.61 -11.67
CA TRP A 298 2.15 -9.03 -11.06
C TRP A 298 2.09 -10.47 -10.55
N LEU A 299 3.26 -11.07 -10.40
CA LEU A 299 3.53 -12.39 -9.87
C LEU A 299 4.67 -12.30 -8.86
N ASP A 300 4.53 -12.93 -7.70
CA ASP A 300 5.57 -13.10 -6.71
C ASP A 300 5.69 -14.58 -6.33
N ILE A 301 6.90 -15.15 -6.45
CA ILE A 301 7.20 -16.52 -6.09
C ILE A 301 8.27 -16.49 -5.01
N GLU A 302 8.04 -17.17 -3.89
CA GLU A 302 8.99 -17.20 -2.78
C GLU A 302 9.04 -18.56 -2.10
N ARG A 303 10.22 -18.93 -1.63
CA ARG A 303 10.39 -20.05 -0.70
C ARG A 303 10.32 -19.52 0.75
N ASN A 304 9.44 -20.11 1.56
CA ASN A 304 9.17 -19.66 2.93
C ASN A 304 9.77 -20.53 4.02
N ALA A 305 10.63 -21.49 3.67
CA ALA A 305 11.23 -22.43 4.61
C ALA A 305 12.76 -22.50 4.45
N GLY A 306 13.40 -23.00 5.50
CA GLY A 306 14.86 -23.11 5.57
C GLY A 306 15.55 -21.76 5.81
N HIS A 307 16.88 -21.82 5.83
CA HIS A 307 17.70 -20.62 6.04
C HIS A 307 17.77 -19.75 4.76
N TRP A 308 17.90 -20.37 3.59
CA TRP A 308 17.98 -19.69 2.31
C TRP A 308 16.61 -19.64 1.63
N ARG A 309 16.10 -18.43 1.45
CA ARG A 309 14.76 -18.16 0.90
C ARG A 309 14.86 -17.29 -0.35
N PRO A 310 15.02 -17.91 -1.52
CA PRO A 310 14.96 -17.17 -2.78
C PRO A 310 13.53 -16.71 -3.06
N GLY A 311 13.41 -15.57 -3.76
CA GLY A 311 12.16 -15.05 -4.25
C GLY A 311 12.36 -14.28 -5.55
N LEU A 312 11.27 -14.14 -6.31
CA LEU A 312 11.22 -13.38 -7.56
C LEU A 312 9.88 -12.69 -7.67
N PHE A 313 9.92 -11.36 -7.80
CA PHE A 313 8.76 -10.56 -8.18
C PHE A 313 8.89 -10.11 -9.63
N VAL A 314 7.77 -10.15 -10.37
CA VAL A 314 7.65 -9.61 -11.73
C VAL A 314 6.36 -8.81 -11.80
N GLY A 315 6.43 -7.58 -12.32
CA GLY A 315 5.28 -6.70 -12.50
C GLY A 315 5.25 -6.08 -13.90
N TYR A 316 4.04 -5.90 -14.43
CA TYR A 316 3.78 -5.17 -15.67
C TYR A 316 2.57 -4.26 -15.48
N ALA A 317 2.64 -3.06 -16.05
CA ALA A 317 1.55 -2.10 -16.08
C ALA A 317 1.44 -1.47 -17.46
N GLN A 318 0.21 -1.32 -17.96
CA GLN A 318 -0.11 -0.69 -19.23
C GLN A 318 -1.03 0.51 -18.99
N ASN A 319 -0.66 1.67 -19.50
CA ASN A 319 -1.52 2.83 -19.62
C ASN A 319 -2.50 2.61 -20.78
N LEU A 320 -3.77 2.57 -20.49
CA LEU A 320 -4.81 2.32 -21.51
C LEU A 320 -5.23 3.60 -22.23
N ASP A 321 -4.92 4.76 -21.67
CA ASP A 321 -5.28 6.08 -22.16
C ASP A 321 -4.05 6.95 -22.47
N TYR A 322 -2.92 6.33 -22.81
CA TYR A 322 -1.63 7.02 -23.03
C TYR A 322 -1.70 8.10 -24.10
N GLU A 323 -2.50 7.88 -25.16
CA GLU A 323 -2.65 8.81 -26.28
C GLU A 323 -3.62 9.96 -25.98
N ASN A 324 -4.33 9.94 -24.84
CA ASN A 324 -5.28 10.98 -24.49
C ASN A 324 -4.53 12.26 -24.05
N THR A 325 -4.57 13.29 -24.89
CA THR A 325 -3.97 14.61 -24.63
C THR A 325 -5.00 15.71 -24.42
N ASN A 326 -6.30 15.39 -24.46
CA ASN A 326 -7.39 16.35 -24.36
C ASN A 326 -7.78 16.63 -22.90
N TYR A 327 -6.85 17.27 -22.14
CA TYR A 327 -7.11 17.64 -20.76
C TYR A 327 -6.42 18.95 -20.38
N THR A 328 -6.94 19.64 -19.38
CA THR A 328 -6.33 20.84 -18.78
C THR A 328 -5.47 20.49 -17.56
N HIS A 329 -5.88 19.47 -16.78
CA HIS A 329 -5.16 18.96 -15.63
C HIS A 329 -5.20 17.43 -15.59
N CYS A 330 -4.10 16.84 -15.15
CA CYS A 330 -3.98 15.43 -14.88
C CYS A 330 -3.71 15.22 -13.39
N PHE A 331 -4.53 14.37 -12.74
CA PHE A 331 -4.44 14.02 -11.33
C PHE A 331 -4.15 12.52 -11.21
N GLY A 332 -3.01 12.18 -10.64
CA GLY A 332 -2.61 10.78 -10.53
C GLY A 332 -1.11 10.57 -10.71
N ARG A 333 -0.73 9.36 -11.14
CA ARG A 333 0.67 8.94 -11.24
C ARG A 333 0.94 8.16 -12.51
N GLY A 334 1.97 8.57 -13.27
CA GLY A 334 2.48 7.83 -14.45
C GLY A 334 1.80 8.18 -15.78
N HIS A 335 1.08 9.31 -15.91
CA HIS A 335 0.33 9.67 -17.11
C HIS A 335 1.17 9.71 -18.41
N ASN A 336 2.45 10.03 -18.30
CA ASN A 336 3.41 10.09 -19.40
C ASN A 336 4.18 8.79 -19.61
N ILE A 337 3.77 7.70 -18.96
CA ILE A 337 4.32 6.35 -19.11
C ILE A 337 3.32 5.52 -19.90
N GLU A 338 3.72 4.97 -21.05
CA GLU A 338 2.91 4.06 -21.84
C GLU A 338 2.81 2.69 -21.17
N TYR A 339 3.97 2.15 -20.74
CA TYR A 339 4.03 0.89 -20.00
C TYR A 339 5.17 0.92 -18.98
N LEU A 340 5.02 0.10 -17.94
CA LEU A 340 6.02 -0.07 -16.88
C LEU A 340 6.21 -1.56 -16.62
N TRP A 341 7.44 -2.02 -16.51
CA TRP A 341 7.69 -3.37 -16.03
C TRP A 341 8.86 -3.43 -15.04
N ARG A 342 8.83 -4.48 -14.21
CA ARG A 342 9.81 -4.71 -13.15
C ARG A 342 10.12 -6.18 -13.01
N VAL A 343 11.41 -6.49 -12.79
CA VAL A 343 11.89 -7.82 -12.37
C VAL A 343 12.74 -7.62 -11.13
N GLN A 344 12.50 -8.43 -10.08
CA GLN A 344 13.03 -8.18 -8.76
C GLN A 344 13.38 -9.51 -8.05
N PRO A 345 14.52 -10.16 -8.45
CA PRO A 345 15.05 -11.33 -7.73
C PRO A 345 15.61 -10.92 -6.37
N ARG A 346 15.34 -11.75 -5.36
CA ARG A 346 15.80 -11.58 -3.98
C ARG A 346 16.29 -12.87 -3.38
N LEU A 347 17.20 -12.75 -2.40
CA LEU A 347 17.67 -13.86 -1.59
C LEU A 347 17.70 -13.42 -0.12
N THR A 348 16.94 -14.12 0.71
CA THR A 348 16.94 -13.90 2.15
C THR A 348 17.66 -15.05 2.87
N TYR A 349 18.58 -14.72 3.76
CA TYR A 349 19.15 -15.65 4.73
C TYR A 349 18.51 -15.41 6.11
N ALA A 350 17.76 -16.39 6.61
CA ALA A 350 17.07 -16.33 7.89
C ALA A 350 17.80 -17.22 8.92
N THR A 351 18.24 -16.64 10.04
CA THR A 351 18.97 -17.37 11.10
C THR A 351 18.08 -18.30 11.93
N GLY A 352 16.76 -18.12 11.88
CA GLY A 352 15.78 -18.83 12.70
C GLY A 352 15.47 -18.17 14.04
N ASN A 353 16.27 -17.17 14.47
CA ASN A 353 16.15 -16.50 15.78
C ASN A 353 15.75 -15.03 15.66
N GLY A 354 14.87 -14.70 14.71
CA GLY A 354 14.37 -13.33 14.50
C GLY A 354 15.30 -12.44 13.66
N LEU A 355 16.53 -12.87 13.33
CA LEU A 355 17.44 -12.13 12.48
C LEU A 355 17.42 -12.66 11.05
N SER A 356 17.35 -11.78 10.06
CA SER A 356 17.47 -12.12 8.65
C SER A 356 18.22 -11.04 7.86
N PHE A 357 18.81 -11.45 6.74
CA PHE A 357 19.53 -10.60 5.80
C PHE A 357 18.91 -10.81 4.42
N THR A 358 18.61 -9.73 3.70
CA THR A 358 18.06 -9.83 2.34
C THR A 358 18.89 -9.00 1.40
N GLY A 359 19.35 -9.63 0.31
CA GLY A 359 19.88 -8.96 -0.87
C GLY A 359 18.85 -9.02 -2.00
N GLU A 360 18.65 -7.91 -2.70
CA GLU A 360 17.72 -7.82 -3.82
C GLU A 360 18.27 -6.93 -4.93
N ALA A 361 18.06 -7.34 -6.16
CA ALA A 361 18.26 -6.51 -7.35
C ALA A 361 16.90 -6.24 -7.98
N GLU A 362 16.59 -4.97 -8.22
CA GLU A 362 15.33 -4.54 -8.82
C GLU A 362 15.64 -3.81 -10.12
N TYR A 363 15.19 -4.33 -11.25
CA TYR A 363 15.26 -3.60 -12.51
C TYR A 363 13.85 -3.16 -12.92
N THR A 364 13.67 -1.84 -13.03
CA THR A 364 12.40 -1.21 -13.44
C THR A 364 12.62 -0.42 -14.72
N TYR A 365 11.76 -0.62 -15.72
CA TYR A 365 11.83 0.05 -17.02
C TYR A 365 10.49 0.76 -17.29
N ALA A 366 10.57 2.04 -17.66
CA ALA A 366 9.42 2.88 -17.98
C ALA A 366 9.44 3.32 -19.43
N GLY A 367 8.37 3.01 -20.16
CA GLY A 367 8.12 3.37 -21.55
C GLY A 367 7.61 4.81 -21.64
N TYR A 368 8.50 5.79 -21.41
CA TYR A 368 8.28 7.18 -21.78
C TYR A 368 8.47 7.38 -23.27
N LYS A 369 8.25 8.60 -23.79
CA LYS A 369 8.66 8.96 -25.16
C LYS A 369 10.14 8.66 -25.40
N ASP A 370 11.01 8.99 -24.43
CA ASP A 370 12.41 8.55 -24.34
C ASP A 370 12.48 7.52 -23.20
N PRO A 371 12.45 6.20 -23.50
CA PRO A 371 12.36 5.17 -22.48
C PRO A 371 13.60 5.08 -21.60
N VAL A 372 13.40 4.77 -20.32
CA VAL A 372 14.49 4.69 -19.34
C VAL A 372 14.34 3.49 -18.40
N GLY A 373 15.49 2.98 -17.93
CA GLY A 373 15.55 1.92 -16.91
C GLY A 373 16.31 2.36 -15.68
N ASN A 374 15.99 1.76 -14.54
CA ASN A 374 16.74 1.89 -13.29
C ASN A 374 17.07 0.51 -12.74
N LEU A 375 18.34 0.31 -12.38
CA LEU A 375 18.78 -0.82 -11.58
C LEU A 375 18.95 -0.35 -10.13
N ARG A 376 18.16 -0.93 -9.24
CA ARG A 376 18.34 -0.78 -7.78
C ARG A 376 19.00 -2.02 -7.22
N LEU A 377 20.05 -1.82 -6.43
CA LEU A 377 20.65 -2.86 -5.58
C LEU A 377 20.32 -2.52 -4.12
N SER A 378 19.84 -3.50 -3.37
CA SER A 378 19.47 -3.26 -1.98
C SER A 378 19.90 -4.38 -1.04
N LEU A 379 20.24 -3.98 0.18
CA LEU A 379 20.59 -4.87 1.29
C LEU A 379 19.80 -4.45 2.53
N SER A 380 19.21 -5.40 3.22
CA SER A 380 18.56 -5.14 4.50
C SER A 380 18.94 -6.19 5.55
N MET A 381 18.91 -5.75 6.80
CA MET A 381 19.03 -6.61 7.98
C MET A 381 17.81 -6.38 8.86
N VAL A 382 17.04 -7.44 9.10
CA VAL A 382 15.82 -7.35 9.91
C VAL A 382 16.00 -8.15 11.19
N TYR A 383 15.82 -7.49 12.34
CA TYR A 383 15.72 -8.15 13.63
C TYR A 383 14.29 -8.00 14.16
N SER A 384 13.58 -9.12 14.26
CA SER A 384 12.19 -9.18 14.73
C SER A 384 12.11 -9.73 16.14
N PHE A 385 11.21 -9.19 16.97
CA PHE A 385 10.99 -9.57 18.37
C PHE A 385 9.51 -9.63 18.73
#